data_0df60a4bc820ddd545a6017ca69771dc
#
_entry.id   0df60a4bc820ddd545a6017ca69771dc
#
_cell.length_a   1.000
_cell.length_b   1.000
_cell.length_c   1.000
_cell.angle_alpha   90.00
_cell.angle_beta   90.00
_cell.angle_gamma   90.00
#
_symmetry.space_group_name_H-M   'P 1'
#
loop_
_entity.id
_entity.type
_entity.pdbx_description
1 polymer ?
#
loop_
_entity_poly.entity_id
_entity_poly.type
_entity_poly.pdbx_seq_one_letter_code
_entity_poly.pdbx_strand_id
1 'polypeptide(L)'
;MRRRRLKILELLSAVLLLAWMVTSCVGNHVYDQYQQVPSGEWDREEVFSFSIPPVSSEGLYDLMLGLRTTRDYPFMSLTLTVEAEVVGKKKTNYRLSCPLVNQRGQAQGQGLSLYQYDFSVAQIRLQTGDSVHINMHHDMKRESLPGISDLGISLLRKSL
;
A
#
# COMPACT_ATOMS: atom_id res chain seq x y z
N MET A 1 41.27 -6.41 40.18
CA MET A 1 39.88 -5.93 40.33
C MET A 1 39.51 -4.82 39.33
N ARG A 2 40.38 -3.87 39.03
CA ARG A 2 40.10 -2.73 38.10
C ARG A 2 39.80 -3.15 36.66
N ARG A 3 40.49 -4.12 36.07
CA ARG A 3 40.29 -4.62 34.70
C ARG A 3 38.97 -5.37 34.50
N ARG A 4 38.43 -6.03 35.52
CA ARG A 4 37.10 -6.68 35.44
C ARG A 4 35.96 -5.66 35.45
N ARG A 5 36.10 -4.57 36.21
CA ARG A 5 35.10 -3.49 36.24
C ARG A 5 35.04 -2.73 34.92
N LEU A 6 36.18 -2.49 34.26
CA LEU A 6 36.23 -1.87 32.93
C LEU A 6 35.53 -2.74 31.88
N LYS A 7 35.74 -4.04 31.82
CA LYS A 7 35.08 -4.95 30.89
C LYS A 7 33.56 -5.02 31.11
N ILE A 8 33.09 -4.94 32.35
CA ILE A 8 31.67 -4.90 32.67
C ILE A 8 31.05 -3.58 32.21
N LEU A 9 31.75 -2.45 32.35
CA LEU A 9 31.29 -1.16 31.86
C LEU A 9 31.20 -1.13 30.33
N GLU A 10 32.16 -1.70 29.61
CA GLU A 10 32.16 -1.82 28.15
C GLU A 10 31.01 -2.71 27.65
N LEU A 11 30.76 -3.83 28.34
CA LEU A 11 29.62 -4.70 28.03
C LEU A 11 28.27 -4.01 28.28
N LEU A 12 28.13 -3.29 29.37
CA LEU A 12 26.94 -2.53 29.70
C LEU A 12 26.67 -1.40 28.68
N SER A 13 27.75 -0.69 28.26
CA SER A 13 27.59 0.35 27.22
C SER A 13 27.22 -0.22 25.85
N ALA A 14 27.77 -1.39 25.49
CA ALA A 14 27.43 -2.07 24.25
C ALA A 14 25.97 -2.56 24.24
N VAL A 15 25.49 -3.12 25.35
CA VAL A 15 24.09 -3.54 25.51
C VAL A 15 23.13 -2.35 25.48
N LEU A 16 23.51 -1.22 26.10
CA LEU A 16 22.71 0.00 26.09
C LEU A 16 22.63 0.60 24.68
N LEU A 17 23.73 0.60 23.93
CA LEU A 17 23.74 1.04 22.51
C LEU A 17 22.90 0.11 21.62
N LEU A 18 22.93 -1.20 21.87
CA LEU A 18 22.11 -2.15 21.10
C LEU A 18 20.61 -1.98 21.39
N ALA A 19 20.24 -1.64 22.63
CA ALA A 19 18.86 -1.39 23.03
C ALA A 19 18.26 -0.14 22.35
N TRP A 20 19.08 0.84 21.99
CA TRP A 20 18.61 2.06 21.28
C TRP A 20 18.35 1.82 19.79
N MET A 21 18.86 0.74 19.20
CA MET A 21 18.62 0.41 17.78
C MET A 21 17.27 -0.26 17.51
N VAL A 22 16.54 -0.69 18.54
CA VAL A 22 15.21 -1.32 18.39
C VAL A 22 14.05 -0.34 18.51
N THR A 23 14.24 0.97 18.36
CA THR A 23 13.14 1.90 18.15
C THR A 23 12.63 1.72 16.73
N SER A 24 11.80 0.70 16.53
CA SER A 24 11.04 0.50 15.32
C SER A 24 10.16 1.72 15.08
N CYS A 25 10.33 2.38 13.93
CA CYS A 25 9.34 3.32 13.43
C CYS A 25 8.01 2.59 13.31
N VAL A 26 7.10 2.83 14.23
CA VAL A 26 5.69 2.46 14.06
C VAL A 26 5.15 3.37 12.97
N GLY A 27 5.18 2.89 11.73
CA GLY A 27 4.56 3.57 10.61
C GLY A 27 3.05 3.69 10.88
N ASN A 28 2.42 4.78 10.42
CA ASN A 28 0.98 5.02 10.52
C ASN A 28 0.14 4.04 9.67
N HIS A 29 0.76 3.01 9.10
CA HIS A 29 0.10 1.96 8.33
C HIS A 29 -0.69 1.05 9.26
N VAL A 30 -2.01 1.05 9.07
CA VAL A 30 -2.95 0.15 9.78
C VAL A 30 -3.17 -1.13 8.98
N TYR A 31 -3.06 -1.02 7.66
CA TYR A 31 -3.19 -2.13 6.72
C TYR A 31 -2.31 -1.86 5.52
N ASP A 32 -1.63 -2.89 5.02
CA ASP A 32 -0.81 -2.83 3.79
C ASP A 32 -0.68 -4.24 3.23
N GLN A 33 -1.39 -4.51 2.14
CA GLN A 33 -1.36 -5.82 1.49
C GLN A 33 -1.38 -5.68 -0.02
N TYR A 34 -0.63 -6.56 -0.68
CA TYR A 34 -0.58 -6.73 -2.12
C TYR A 34 -1.07 -8.12 -2.51
N GLN A 35 -1.73 -8.19 -3.65
CA GLN A 35 -2.11 -9.44 -4.31
C GLN A 35 -1.42 -9.47 -5.68
N GLN A 36 -0.81 -10.60 -5.98
CA GLN A 36 -0.18 -10.82 -7.28
C GLN A 36 -1.26 -11.03 -8.34
N VAL A 37 -1.07 -10.42 -9.50
CA VAL A 37 -1.91 -10.64 -10.67
C VAL A 37 -1.50 -11.96 -11.33
N PRO A 38 -2.40 -12.93 -11.47
CA PRO A 38 -2.10 -14.20 -12.11
C PRO A 38 -1.54 -13.98 -13.52
N SER A 39 -0.47 -14.73 -13.86
CA SER A 39 0.17 -14.66 -15.18
C SER A 39 0.68 -13.27 -15.61
N GLY A 40 0.66 -12.25 -14.74
CA GLY A 40 1.05 -10.88 -15.07
C GLY A 40 0.13 -10.17 -16.07
N GLU A 41 -1.09 -10.66 -16.24
CA GLU A 41 -2.15 -10.07 -17.07
C GLU A 41 -3.42 -9.91 -16.27
N TRP A 42 -3.90 -8.68 -16.17
CA TRP A 42 -5.13 -8.36 -15.44
C TRP A 42 -6.32 -8.30 -16.38
N ASP A 43 -7.25 -9.24 -16.24
CA ASP A 43 -8.47 -9.28 -17.02
C ASP A 43 -9.53 -8.31 -16.48
N ARG A 44 -10.33 -7.75 -17.40
CA ARG A 44 -11.39 -6.78 -17.07
C ARG A 44 -12.43 -7.34 -16.10
N GLU A 45 -12.74 -8.63 -16.21
CA GLU A 45 -13.72 -9.29 -15.34
C GLU A 45 -13.12 -9.74 -14.01
N GLU A 46 -11.78 -9.67 -13.88
CA GLU A 46 -11.10 -10.04 -12.65
C GLU A 46 -11.18 -8.92 -11.62
N VAL A 47 -11.76 -9.23 -10.47
CA VAL A 47 -11.92 -8.31 -9.35
C VAL A 47 -10.96 -8.69 -8.24
N PHE A 48 -10.10 -7.76 -7.85
CA PHE A 48 -9.21 -7.91 -6.68
C PHE A 48 -9.92 -7.41 -5.44
N SER A 49 -10.05 -8.29 -4.44
CA SER A 49 -10.79 -8.02 -3.20
C SER A 49 -9.86 -8.00 -1.99
N PHE A 50 -9.97 -6.97 -1.17
CA PHE A 50 -9.23 -6.81 0.07
C PHE A 50 -10.18 -6.64 1.24
N SER A 51 -9.85 -7.27 2.37
CA SER A 51 -10.61 -7.17 3.61
C SER A 51 -9.75 -6.55 4.68
N ILE A 52 -10.03 -5.30 5.00
CA ILE A 52 -9.35 -4.57 6.07
C ILE A 52 -10.04 -4.95 7.39
N PRO A 53 -9.29 -5.51 8.36
CA PRO A 53 -9.85 -5.91 9.64
C PRO A 53 -10.33 -4.69 10.44
N PRO A 54 -11.12 -4.91 11.53
CA PRO A 54 -11.61 -3.83 12.37
C PRO A 54 -10.48 -2.92 12.86
N VAL A 55 -10.63 -1.60 12.62
CA VAL A 55 -9.64 -0.62 13.08
C VAL A 55 -9.72 -0.44 14.60
N SER A 56 -8.56 -0.28 15.22
CA SER A 56 -8.44 -0.15 16.68
C SER A 56 -8.79 1.23 17.23
N SER A 57 -8.87 2.24 16.37
CA SER A 57 -9.09 3.64 16.78
C SER A 57 -9.96 4.37 15.77
N GLU A 58 -10.80 5.27 16.25
CA GLU A 58 -11.50 6.20 15.38
C GLU A 58 -10.55 7.25 14.79
N GLY A 59 -10.86 7.77 13.61
CA GLY A 59 -10.09 8.82 12.97
C GLY A 59 -10.33 8.97 11.49
N LEU A 60 -9.50 9.82 10.89
CA LEU A 60 -9.42 9.99 9.44
C LEU A 60 -8.29 9.09 8.92
N TYR A 61 -8.59 8.37 7.86
CA TYR A 61 -7.67 7.43 7.23
C TYR A 61 -7.50 7.75 5.75
N ASP A 62 -6.27 7.71 5.28
CA ASP A 62 -5.96 7.79 3.86
C ASP A 62 -5.98 6.36 3.28
N LEU A 63 -6.87 6.12 2.33
CA LEU A 63 -6.93 4.89 1.55
C LEU A 63 -6.05 5.07 0.32
N MET A 64 -5.07 4.20 0.16
CA MET A 64 -4.10 4.25 -0.94
C MET A 64 -4.17 3.00 -1.80
N LEU A 65 -4.00 3.18 -3.09
CA LEU A 65 -3.80 2.14 -4.07
C LEU A 65 -2.30 1.99 -4.33
N GLY A 66 -1.77 0.79 -4.14
CA GLY A 66 -0.45 0.40 -4.60
C GLY A 66 -0.55 -0.35 -5.93
N LEU A 67 0.30 -0.01 -6.88
CA LEU A 67 0.38 -0.66 -8.19
C LEU A 67 1.82 -1.03 -8.49
N ARG A 68 2.05 -2.27 -8.93
CA ARG A 68 3.35 -2.69 -9.45
C ARG A 68 3.21 -3.13 -10.89
N THR A 69 4.06 -2.57 -11.76
CA THR A 69 4.08 -2.92 -13.18
C THR A 69 5.47 -3.35 -13.61
N THR A 70 5.53 -4.25 -14.60
CA THR A 70 6.75 -4.55 -15.34
C THR A 70 6.93 -3.53 -16.47
N ARG A 71 8.03 -3.67 -17.23
CA ARG A 71 8.27 -2.88 -18.44
C ARG A 71 7.34 -3.23 -19.60
N ASP A 72 6.64 -4.35 -19.50
CA ASP A 72 5.74 -4.83 -20.55
C ASP A 72 4.38 -4.14 -20.54
N TYR A 73 4.08 -3.32 -19.50
CA TYR A 73 2.87 -2.51 -19.47
C TYR A 73 2.93 -1.42 -20.55
N PRO A 74 2.05 -1.49 -21.59
CA PRO A 74 2.23 -0.68 -22.80
C PRO A 74 1.55 0.69 -22.76
N PHE A 75 0.83 1.02 -21.67
CA PHE A 75 0.03 2.24 -21.61
C PHE A 75 0.68 3.32 -20.73
N MET A 76 0.37 4.57 -21.03
CA MET A 76 0.88 5.73 -20.26
C MET A 76 0.14 5.92 -18.94
N SER A 77 -1.05 5.36 -18.80
CA SER A 77 -1.87 5.46 -17.60
C SER A 77 -2.72 4.21 -17.41
N LEU A 78 -3.20 4.02 -16.19
CA LEU A 78 -4.19 3.00 -15.84
C LEU A 78 -5.44 3.71 -15.31
N THR A 79 -6.61 3.34 -15.83
CA THR A 79 -7.90 3.75 -15.27
C THR A 79 -8.55 2.55 -14.61
N LEU A 80 -8.97 2.71 -13.36
CA LEU A 80 -9.60 1.67 -12.56
C LEU A 80 -10.65 2.25 -11.62
N THR A 81 -11.53 1.41 -11.15
CA THR A 81 -12.51 1.73 -10.11
C THR A 81 -12.17 0.95 -8.84
N VAL A 82 -12.14 1.66 -7.73
CA VAL A 82 -12.03 1.12 -6.37
C VAL A 82 -13.39 1.30 -5.68
N GLU A 83 -14.03 0.18 -5.39
CA GLU A 83 -15.23 0.16 -4.56
C GLU A 83 -14.84 -0.05 -3.10
N ALA A 84 -15.21 0.88 -2.24
CA ALA A 84 -14.97 0.78 -0.80
C ALA A 84 -16.28 0.71 -0.04
N GLU A 85 -16.42 -0.30 0.81
CA GLU A 85 -17.56 -0.50 1.68
C GLU A 85 -17.11 -0.63 3.13
N VAL A 86 -17.49 0.34 3.96
CA VAL A 86 -17.40 0.17 5.40
C VAL A 86 -18.55 -0.76 5.80
N VAL A 87 -18.24 -1.90 6.42
CA VAL A 87 -19.21 -2.94 6.71
C VAL A 87 -20.42 -2.39 7.49
N GLY A 88 -21.61 -2.64 6.94
CA GLY A 88 -22.87 -2.10 7.47
C GLY A 88 -23.17 -0.64 7.13
N LYS A 89 -22.34 -0.01 6.30
CA LYS A 89 -22.53 1.36 5.80
C LYS A 89 -22.60 1.38 4.26
N LYS A 90 -22.76 2.58 3.69
CA LYS A 90 -22.88 2.76 2.24
C LYS A 90 -21.57 2.41 1.52
N LYS A 91 -21.67 1.66 0.43
CA LYS A 91 -20.62 1.46 -0.56
C LYS A 91 -20.38 2.75 -1.35
N THR A 92 -19.11 3.05 -1.60
CA THR A 92 -18.68 4.22 -2.39
C THR A 92 -17.70 3.76 -3.47
N ASN A 93 -17.89 4.25 -4.70
CA ASN A 93 -17.03 3.95 -5.83
C ASN A 93 -16.12 5.13 -6.13
N TYR A 94 -14.84 4.87 -6.27
CA TYR A 94 -13.81 5.85 -6.61
C TYR A 94 -13.19 5.46 -7.95
N ARG A 95 -13.37 6.29 -8.97
CA ARG A 95 -12.72 6.11 -10.26
C ARG A 95 -11.41 6.87 -10.27
N LEU A 96 -10.30 6.16 -10.51
CA LEU A 96 -8.96 6.73 -10.54
C LEU A 96 -8.40 6.69 -11.94
N SER A 97 -7.67 7.76 -12.28
CA SER A 97 -6.77 7.78 -13.43
C SER A 97 -5.35 7.90 -12.90
N CYS A 98 -4.56 6.85 -13.10
CA CYS A 98 -3.23 6.68 -12.57
C CYS A 98 -2.20 6.92 -13.68
N PRO A 99 -1.58 8.11 -13.77
CA PRO A 99 -0.52 8.37 -14.74
C PRO A 99 0.74 7.60 -14.34
N LEU A 100 1.27 6.77 -15.24
CA LEU A 100 2.44 5.92 -15.00
C LEU A 100 3.72 6.47 -15.62
N VAL A 101 3.58 7.34 -16.63
CA VAL A 101 4.69 8.00 -17.28
C VAL A 101 4.50 9.51 -17.30
N ASN A 102 5.58 10.25 -17.37
CA ASN A 102 5.54 11.69 -17.54
C ASN A 102 5.37 12.07 -19.03
N GLN A 103 5.33 13.38 -19.32
CA GLN A 103 5.20 13.90 -20.69
C GLN A 103 6.37 13.52 -21.61
N ARG A 104 7.50 13.07 -21.06
CA ARG A 104 8.67 12.61 -21.80
C ARG A 104 8.69 11.09 -22.00
N GLY A 105 7.63 10.38 -21.58
CA GLY A 105 7.53 8.92 -21.67
C GLY A 105 8.37 8.18 -20.61
N GLN A 106 8.88 8.86 -19.58
CA GLN A 106 9.65 8.23 -18.50
C GLN A 106 8.72 7.73 -17.41
N ALA A 107 8.94 6.49 -16.95
CA ALA A 107 8.20 5.92 -15.82
C ALA A 107 8.36 6.80 -14.57
N GLN A 108 7.26 7.05 -13.87
CA GLN A 108 7.21 7.81 -12.62
C GLN A 108 7.27 6.91 -11.39
N GLY A 109 7.17 5.60 -11.57
CA GLY A 109 7.29 4.62 -10.50
C GLY A 109 8.72 4.46 -10.00
N GLN A 110 8.84 3.98 -8.78
CA GLN A 110 10.12 3.64 -8.18
C GLN A 110 10.51 2.21 -8.53
N GLY A 111 11.75 2.01 -8.99
CA GLY A 111 12.27 0.68 -9.32
C GLY A 111 13.06 0.65 -10.61
N LEU A 112 13.63 -0.53 -10.95
CA LEU A 112 14.44 -0.74 -12.15
C LEU A 112 13.77 -1.62 -13.20
N SER A 113 13.24 -2.77 -12.79
CA SER A 113 12.54 -3.74 -13.65
C SER A 113 11.08 -3.90 -13.27
N LEU A 114 10.78 -3.67 -12.01
CA LEU A 114 9.44 -3.58 -11.45
C LEU A 114 9.26 -2.17 -10.93
N TYR A 115 8.23 -1.48 -11.42
CA TYR A 115 7.92 -0.11 -11.04
C TYR A 115 6.77 -0.10 -10.05
N GLN A 116 7.00 0.51 -8.88
CA GLN A 116 5.97 0.70 -7.87
C GLN A 116 5.43 2.13 -7.92
N TYR A 117 4.12 2.24 -7.82
CA TYR A 117 3.36 3.48 -7.78
C TYR A 117 2.40 3.44 -6.61
N ASP A 118 2.20 4.60 -5.99
CA ASP A 118 1.23 4.78 -4.91
C ASP A 118 0.30 5.95 -5.26
N PHE A 119 -1.01 5.69 -5.23
CA PHE A 119 -2.04 6.66 -5.57
C PHE A 119 -3.02 6.83 -4.42
N SER A 120 -3.37 8.08 -4.13
CA SER A 120 -4.44 8.35 -3.16
C SER A 120 -5.79 8.00 -3.78
N VAL A 121 -6.57 7.17 -3.09
CA VAL A 121 -7.93 6.81 -3.47
C VAL A 121 -8.92 7.78 -2.84
N ALA A 122 -8.92 7.86 -1.50
CA ALA A 122 -9.85 8.66 -0.74
C ALA A 122 -9.37 8.86 0.71
N GLN A 123 -9.98 9.83 1.37
CA GLN A 123 -9.95 9.92 2.83
C GLN A 123 -11.27 9.40 3.38
N ILE A 124 -11.20 8.44 4.28
CA ILE A 124 -12.37 7.82 4.90
C ILE A 124 -12.32 8.01 6.41
N ARG A 125 -13.48 8.34 7.00
CA ARG A 125 -13.61 8.43 8.45
C ARG A 125 -14.11 7.08 8.96
N LEU A 126 -13.33 6.48 9.85
CA LEU A 126 -13.66 5.20 10.49
C LEU A 126 -13.83 5.37 11.99
N GLN A 127 -14.73 4.58 12.55
CA GLN A 127 -14.92 4.43 13.99
C GLN A 127 -14.17 3.19 14.48
N THR A 128 -13.86 3.14 15.75
CA THR A 128 -13.29 1.93 16.36
C THR A 128 -14.20 0.72 16.10
N GLY A 129 -13.63 -0.36 15.58
CA GLY A 129 -14.36 -1.57 15.20
C GLY A 129 -14.90 -1.58 13.77
N ASP A 130 -14.81 -0.47 13.01
CA ASP A 130 -15.15 -0.49 11.59
C ASP A 130 -14.16 -1.34 10.80
N SER A 131 -14.66 -2.21 9.92
CA SER A 131 -13.92 -2.94 8.91
C SER A 131 -14.31 -2.46 7.52
N VAL A 132 -13.40 -2.62 6.54
CA VAL A 132 -13.64 -2.13 5.19
C VAL A 132 -13.39 -3.25 4.17
N HIS A 133 -14.33 -3.44 3.26
CA HIS A 133 -14.15 -4.28 2.08
C HIS A 133 -13.85 -3.41 0.86
N ILE A 134 -12.82 -3.78 0.13
CA ILE A 134 -12.38 -3.10 -1.08
C ILE A 134 -12.45 -4.09 -2.24
N ASN A 135 -13.08 -3.66 -3.34
CA ASN A 135 -13.02 -4.35 -4.61
C ASN A 135 -12.44 -3.44 -5.67
N MET A 136 -11.60 -3.98 -6.55
CA MET A 136 -10.97 -3.23 -7.63
C MET A 136 -11.13 -3.95 -8.96
N HIS A 137 -11.45 -3.19 -10.02
CA HIS A 137 -11.46 -3.64 -11.41
C HIS A 137 -10.94 -2.52 -12.31
N HIS A 138 -10.33 -2.87 -13.44
CA HIS A 138 -9.86 -1.85 -14.36
C HIS A 138 -10.95 -1.42 -15.37
N ASP A 139 -10.92 -0.14 -15.74
CA ASP A 139 -11.86 0.48 -16.69
C ASP A 139 -11.20 0.75 -18.05
N MET A 140 -10.13 0.04 -18.36
CA MET A 140 -9.44 0.20 -19.65
C MET A 140 -10.28 -0.43 -20.78
N LYS A 141 -10.11 0.08 -22.02
CA LYS A 141 -10.82 -0.47 -23.19
C LYS A 141 -10.36 -1.88 -23.57
N ARG A 142 -9.12 -2.22 -23.27
CA ARG A 142 -8.55 -3.54 -23.52
C ARG A 142 -9.06 -4.54 -22.48
N GLU A 143 -9.35 -5.76 -22.89
CA GLU A 143 -9.88 -6.81 -22.01
C GLU A 143 -8.83 -7.31 -21.02
N SER A 144 -7.63 -7.57 -21.50
CA SER A 144 -6.51 -8.00 -20.65
C SER A 144 -5.36 -7.00 -20.70
N LEU A 145 -4.81 -6.66 -19.54
CA LEU A 145 -3.71 -5.70 -19.36
C LEU A 145 -2.42 -6.44 -19.00
N PRO A 146 -1.50 -6.61 -19.95
CA PRO A 146 -0.21 -7.22 -19.65
C PRO A 146 0.67 -6.27 -18.82
N GLY A 147 1.56 -6.85 -18.04
CA GLY A 147 2.57 -6.09 -17.31
C GLY A 147 2.09 -5.50 -15.98
N ILE A 148 0.89 -5.82 -15.51
CA ILE A 148 0.48 -5.57 -14.13
C ILE A 148 0.97 -6.76 -13.28
N SER A 149 1.88 -6.51 -12.34
CA SER A 149 2.45 -7.54 -11.47
C SER A 149 1.65 -7.73 -10.19
N ASP A 150 1.35 -6.63 -9.51
CA ASP A 150 0.66 -6.65 -8.23
C ASP A 150 -0.25 -5.44 -8.08
N LEU A 151 -1.34 -5.66 -7.36
CA LEU A 151 -2.24 -4.62 -6.88
C LEU A 151 -2.26 -4.65 -5.36
N GLY A 152 -2.25 -3.48 -4.74
CA GLY A 152 -2.21 -3.35 -3.30
C GLY A 152 -3.17 -2.30 -2.78
N ILE A 153 -3.58 -2.50 -1.53
CA ILE A 153 -4.32 -1.52 -0.75
C ILE A 153 -3.57 -1.28 0.54
N SER A 154 -3.38 -0.01 0.88
CA SER A 154 -2.92 0.38 2.19
C SER A 154 -3.88 1.39 2.83
N LEU A 155 -3.98 1.30 4.16
CA LEU A 155 -4.77 2.21 4.98
C LEU A 155 -3.84 2.85 6.01
N LEU A 156 -3.71 4.18 5.93
CA LEU A 156 -2.85 4.96 6.80
C LEU A 156 -3.70 5.84 7.71
N ARG A 157 -3.43 5.78 9.00
CA ARG A 157 -4.08 6.70 9.93
C ARG A 157 -3.44 8.08 9.82
N LYS A 158 -4.26 9.10 9.58
CA LYS A 158 -3.80 10.48 9.56
C LYS A 158 -3.55 10.95 10.99
N SER A 159 -2.31 11.35 11.29
CA SER A 159 -2.03 12.07 12.53
C SER A 159 -2.67 13.46 12.44
N LEU A 160 -3.40 13.86 13.48
CA LEU A 160 -3.93 15.21 13.65
C LEU A 160 -2.78 16.17 13.98
#